data_e357d22ae59dcbfd54017d55953000e8
#
_entry.id   e357d22ae59dcbfd54017d55953000e8
#
_cell.length_a   1.000
_cell.length_b   1.000
_cell.length_c   1.000
_cell.angle_alpha   90.00
_cell.angle_beta   90.00
_cell.angle_gamma   90.00
#
_symmetry.space_group_name_H-M   'P 1'
#
loop_
_entity.id
_entity.type
_entity.pdbx_description
1 polymer ?
#
loop_
_entity_poly.entity_id
_entity_poly.type
_entity_poly.pdbx_seq_one_letter_code
_entity_poly.pdbx_strand_id
1 'polypeptide(L)'
;MKLVMLAAVIFALFLMSGCAQTENTNTPATTTTPAAKATATPDEFASARVIYAKHCVECHGSQGEGGAKTVDGKKLKIPNFSTGHALKHTDEDFVEQIVKGGDGMPEFKDKLSPDEINLMVRFVRHEFQGKP
;
A
#
# COMPACT_ATOMS: atom_id res chain seq x y z
N MET A 1 2.09 -45.54 31.20
CA MET A 1 0.96 -46.31 31.67
C MET A 1 -0.27 -45.71 31.05
N LYS A 2 -0.76 -46.41 30.02
CA LYS A 2 -2.10 -46.98 29.89
C LYS A 2 -3.18 -45.91 29.85
N LEU A 3 -3.84 -45.68 28.76
CA LEU A 3 -4.91 -46.46 28.15
C LEU A 3 -5.17 -45.78 26.77
N VAL A 4 -4.92 -46.26 25.62
CA VAL A 4 -5.36 -47.37 24.80
C VAL A 4 -6.88 -47.56 24.85
N MET A 5 -7.42 -47.52 23.64
CA MET A 5 -8.67 -48.13 23.13
C MET A 5 -9.94 -47.33 23.43
N LEU A 6 -10.83 -47.19 22.61
CA LEU A 6 -11.54 -47.95 21.56
C LEU A 6 -12.57 -46.96 21.00
N ALA A 7 -13.02 -46.94 19.89
CA ALA A 7 -13.69 -47.78 18.94
C ALA A 7 -14.03 -46.92 17.75
N ALA A 8 -13.70 -47.28 16.61
CA ALA A 8 -14.41 -48.19 15.74
C ALA A 8 -15.71 -47.59 15.16
N VAL A 9 -15.60 -47.30 13.87
CA VAL A 9 -16.55 -47.72 12.83
C VAL A 9 -18.00 -47.23 12.96
N ILE A 10 -18.33 -46.20 12.19
CA ILE A 10 -19.58 -46.27 11.41
C ILE A 10 -19.25 -45.84 9.98
N PHE A 11 -19.09 -46.89 9.20
CA PHE A 11 -19.13 -46.91 7.76
C PHE A 11 -20.62 -47.07 7.41
N ALA A 12 -21.20 -46.06 6.86
CA ALA A 12 -22.50 -46.16 6.24
C ALA A 12 -22.52 -45.28 4.98
N LEU A 13 -22.29 -45.96 3.92
CA LEU A 13 -22.91 -45.85 2.60
C LEU A 13 -24.03 -44.81 2.53
N PHE A 14 -23.82 -43.82 1.69
CA PHE A 14 -24.91 -43.25 0.90
C PHE A 14 -24.49 -43.27 -0.57
N LEU A 15 -25.00 -44.28 -1.22
CA LEU A 15 -24.98 -44.44 -2.66
C LEU A 15 -26.01 -43.51 -3.30
N MET A 16 -25.60 -42.95 -4.42
CA MET A 16 -26.40 -42.70 -5.59
C MET A 16 -27.61 -41.75 -5.46
N SER A 17 -27.46 -40.59 -6.06
CA SER A 17 -28.47 -40.15 -7.01
C SER A 17 -27.82 -39.19 -7.99
N GLY A 18 -27.62 -39.71 -9.18
CA GLY A 18 -27.35 -38.93 -10.36
C GLY A 18 -28.60 -38.13 -10.74
N CYS A 19 -28.41 -36.94 -11.16
CA CYS A 19 -29.37 -36.23 -12.01
C CYS A 19 -28.59 -35.44 -13.06
N ALA A 20 -28.64 -35.98 -14.18
CA ALA A 20 -28.77 -35.53 -15.54
C ALA A 20 -28.47 -34.03 -15.81
N GLN A 21 -27.52 -33.89 -16.70
CA GLN A 21 -27.34 -32.73 -17.56
C GLN A 21 -28.60 -32.50 -18.38
N THR A 22 -29.05 -31.27 -18.40
CA THR A 22 -29.83 -30.75 -19.51
C THR A 22 -29.08 -29.55 -20.04
N GLU A 23 -28.40 -29.76 -21.14
CA GLU A 23 -28.08 -28.70 -22.09
C GLU A 23 -29.38 -27.99 -22.45
N ASN A 24 -29.40 -26.72 -22.27
CA ASN A 24 -30.41 -25.87 -22.91
C ASN A 24 -29.70 -24.73 -23.61
N THR A 25 -29.39 -25.01 -24.87
CA THR A 25 -29.18 -24.01 -25.91
C THR A 25 -30.48 -23.26 -26.10
N ASN A 26 -30.48 -21.98 -25.75
CA ASN A 26 -31.24 -20.95 -26.45
C ASN A 26 -30.75 -19.55 -26.04
N THR A 27 -30.01 -18.91 -26.93
CA THR A 27 -29.93 -17.46 -27.07
C THR A 27 -31.31 -16.95 -27.49
N PRO A 28 -31.80 -15.80 -26.97
CA PRO A 28 -31.39 -14.52 -27.52
C PRO A 28 -31.24 -13.40 -26.49
N ALA A 29 -30.22 -12.58 -26.79
CA ALA A 29 -30.10 -11.15 -26.54
C ALA A 29 -31.13 -10.50 -25.61
N THR A 30 -30.72 -10.24 -24.39
CA THR A 30 -31.25 -9.10 -23.65
C THR A 30 -30.07 -8.18 -23.39
N THR A 31 -30.07 -7.08 -24.11
CA THR A 31 -29.24 -5.91 -23.94
C THR A 31 -29.33 -5.45 -22.50
N THR A 32 -28.46 -5.95 -21.65
CA THR A 32 -28.18 -5.29 -20.38
C THR A 32 -27.05 -4.31 -20.68
N THR A 33 -27.41 -3.06 -20.84
CA THR A 33 -26.49 -1.93 -20.84
C THR A 33 -25.55 -2.12 -19.66
N PRO A 34 -24.23 -2.27 -19.89
CA PRO A 34 -23.29 -2.21 -18.78
C PRO A 34 -23.40 -0.80 -18.22
N ALA A 35 -23.81 -0.69 -16.95
CA ALA A 35 -23.62 0.54 -16.21
C ALA A 35 -22.18 1.00 -16.51
N ALA A 36 -22.06 2.19 -17.09
CA ALA A 36 -20.81 2.82 -17.38
C ALA A 36 -19.99 2.78 -16.08
N LYS A 37 -19.02 1.88 -16.03
CA LYS A 37 -17.95 1.91 -15.04
C LYS A 37 -17.33 3.29 -15.22
N ALA A 38 -17.66 4.20 -14.32
CA ALA A 38 -16.99 5.47 -14.24
C ALA A 38 -15.49 5.14 -14.29
N THR A 39 -14.85 5.54 -15.38
CA THR A 39 -13.40 5.43 -15.53
C THR A 39 -12.85 6.42 -14.53
N ALA A 40 -12.64 5.95 -13.29
CA ALA A 40 -11.89 6.71 -12.31
C ALA A 40 -10.54 6.99 -12.97
N THR A 41 -10.20 8.26 -13.10
CA THR A 41 -8.85 8.68 -13.48
C THR A 41 -7.90 7.91 -12.57
N PRO A 42 -6.89 7.19 -13.11
CA PRO A 42 -5.96 6.49 -12.25
C PRO A 42 -5.39 7.49 -11.24
N ASP A 43 -5.48 7.16 -9.97
CA ASP A 43 -4.85 7.96 -8.91
C ASP A 43 -3.34 7.86 -9.07
N GLU A 44 -2.72 8.90 -9.59
CA GLU A 44 -1.28 8.91 -9.89
C GLU A 44 -0.42 8.69 -8.65
N PHE A 45 -0.93 8.98 -7.44
CA PHE A 45 -0.23 8.81 -6.18
C PHE A 45 -0.58 7.51 -5.44
N ALA A 46 -1.35 6.61 -6.03
CA ALA A 46 -1.73 5.36 -5.34
C ALA A 46 -0.51 4.55 -4.88
N SER A 47 0.50 4.39 -5.73
CA SER A 47 1.74 3.68 -5.37
C SER A 47 2.59 4.47 -4.38
N ALA A 48 2.63 5.81 -4.49
CA ALA A 48 3.34 6.65 -3.53
C ALA A 48 2.76 6.54 -2.12
N ARG A 49 1.43 6.47 -1.97
CA ARG A 49 0.79 6.25 -0.66
C ARG A 49 1.21 4.92 -0.04
N VAL A 50 1.32 3.86 -0.84
CA VAL A 50 1.80 2.56 -0.36
C VAL A 50 3.26 2.64 0.10
N ILE A 51 4.13 3.29 -0.68
CA ILE A 51 5.55 3.49 -0.33
C ILE A 51 5.65 4.33 0.94
N TYR A 52 4.91 5.43 1.03
CA TYR A 52 4.90 6.32 2.18
C TYR A 52 4.46 5.59 3.46
N ALA A 53 3.36 4.86 3.39
CA ALA A 53 2.84 4.09 4.51
C ALA A 53 3.83 3.02 5.00
N LYS A 54 4.58 2.42 4.08
CA LYS A 54 5.53 1.36 4.40
C LYS A 54 6.85 1.88 4.97
N HIS A 55 7.34 3.01 4.48
CA HIS A 55 8.73 3.41 4.69
C HIS A 55 8.92 4.78 5.36
N CYS A 56 7.92 5.65 5.35
CA CYS A 56 8.07 7.04 5.73
C CYS A 56 7.22 7.44 6.95
N VAL A 57 6.00 6.90 7.04
CA VAL A 57 4.99 7.30 8.02
C VAL A 57 5.46 7.18 9.48
N GLU A 58 6.27 6.18 9.79
CA GLU A 58 6.77 5.95 11.15
C GLU A 58 7.51 7.16 11.70
N CYS A 59 8.33 7.80 10.88
CA CYS A 59 9.09 8.99 11.26
C CYS A 59 8.35 10.29 10.92
N HIS A 60 7.81 10.38 9.71
CA HIS A 60 7.25 11.63 9.20
C HIS A 60 5.79 11.88 9.61
N GLY A 61 5.07 10.84 10.12
CA GLY A 61 3.66 10.94 10.47
C GLY A 61 2.74 10.81 9.25
N SER A 62 1.45 10.58 9.49
CA SER A 62 0.47 10.37 8.42
C SER A 62 0.12 11.62 7.63
N GLN A 63 0.38 12.79 8.20
CA GLN A 63 0.15 14.11 7.59
C GLN A 63 1.46 14.83 7.27
N GLY A 64 2.60 14.13 7.31
CA GLY A 64 3.91 14.74 7.12
C GLY A 64 4.31 15.70 8.24
N GLU A 65 3.68 15.58 9.40
CA GLU A 65 3.82 16.49 10.54
C GLU A 65 5.17 16.37 11.26
N GLY A 66 5.87 15.23 11.11
CA GLY A 66 7.17 15.01 11.72
C GLY A 66 7.13 15.04 13.24
N GLY A 67 8.03 15.83 13.83
CA GLY A 67 8.10 16.04 15.28
C GLY A 67 9.30 15.35 15.94
N ALA A 68 9.28 15.28 17.27
CA ALA A 68 10.33 14.62 18.03
C ALA A 68 10.12 13.10 18.03
N LYS A 69 11.14 12.37 17.60
CA LYS A 69 11.15 10.90 17.54
C LYS A 69 12.43 10.37 18.18
N THR A 70 12.37 9.16 18.72
CA THR A 70 13.56 8.44 19.17
C THR A 70 13.73 7.23 18.25
N VAL A 71 14.82 7.20 17.50
CA VAL A 71 15.16 6.12 16.56
C VAL A 71 16.55 5.59 16.99
N ASP A 72 16.66 4.29 17.23
CA ASP A 72 17.89 3.63 17.69
C ASP A 72 18.55 4.34 18.88
N GLY A 73 17.72 4.80 19.85
CA GLY A 73 18.17 5.52 21.04
C GLY A 73 18.58 6.99 20.80
N LYS A 74 18.53 7.49 19.59
CA LYS A 74 18.85 8.88 19.23
C LYS A 74 17.57 9.70 19.17
N LYS A 75 17.58 10.86 19.81
CA LYS A 75 16.50 11.85 19.69
C LYS A 75 16.65 12.63 18.40
N LEU A 76 15.67 12.53 17.53
CA LEU A 76 15.61 13.21 16.23
C LEU A 76 14.49 14.24 16.25
N LYS A 77 14.68 15.32 15.50
CA LYS A 77 13.64 16.31 15.22
C LYS A 77 13.30 16.23 13.73
N ILE A 78 12.27 15.47 13.43
CA ILE A 78 11.82 15.25 12.06
C ILE A 78 11.11 16.53 11.57
N PRO A 79 11.49 17.08 10.41
CA PRO A 79 10.83 18.27 9.87
C PRO A 79 9.36 18.02 9.53
N ASN A 80 8.53 19.03 9.72
CA ASN A 80 7.18 19.04 9.17
C ASN A 80 7.25 19.46 7.70
N PHE A 81 6.64 18.66 6.79
CA PHE A 81 6.68 18.94 5.36
C PHE A 81 5.90 20.20 4.96
N SER A 82 4.85 20.54 5.71
CA SER A 82 3.95 21.65 5.40
C SER A 82 4.45 23.00 5.91
N THR A 83 5.54 23.05 6.68
CA THR A 83 5.99 24.26 7.35
C THR A 83 7.50 24.43 7.36
N GLY A 84 7.95 25.63 7.68
CA GLY A 84 9.34 25.93 7.98
C GLY A 84 10.29 25.77 6.80
N HIS A 85 11.46 25.17 7.05
CA HIS A 85 12.49 25.07 6.03
C HIS A 85 12.17 24.03 4.94
N ALA A 86 11.34 23.03 5.24
CA ALA A 86 10.94 22.04 4.24
C ALA A 86 10.27 22.65 2.99
N LEU A 87 9.59 23.78 3.15
CA LEU A 87 8.99 24.53 2.04
C LEU A 87 10.00 25.22 1.12
N LYS A 88 11.25 25.38 1.59
CA LYS A 88 12.33 26.08 0.87
C LYS A 88 13.20 25.14 0.05
N HIS A 89 13.15 23.85 0.34
CA HIS A 89 13.89 22.83 -0.39
C HIS A 89 13.39 22.71 -1.82
N THR A 90 14.32 22.47 -2.75
CA THR A 90 14.02 22.13 -4.14
C THR A 90 13.61 20.66 -4.25
N ASP A 91 13.15 20.21 -5.41
CA ASP A 91 12.85 18.81 -5.64
C ASP A 91 14.13 17.97 -5.62
N GLU A 92 15.23 18.53 -6.12
CA GLU A 92 16.55 17.91 -6.08
C GLU A 92 17.04 17.68 -4.65
N ASP A 93 16.80 18.63 -3.73
CA ASP A 93 17.14 18.46 -2.31
C ASP A 93 16.35 17.30 -1.69
N PHE A 94 15.07 17.15 -2.05
CA PHE A 94 14.26 16.01 -1.60
C PHE A 94 14.75 14.69 -2.20
N VAL A 95 15.07 14.68 -3.49
CA VAL A 95 15.64 13.49 -4.15
C VAL A 95 16.93 13.10 -3.46
N GLU A 96 17.85 14.04 -3.25
CA GLU A 96 19.14 13.79 -2.60
C GLU A 96 18.94 13.22 -1.20
N GLN A 97 18.05 13.81 -0.40
CA GLN A 97 17.75 13.36 0.96
C GLN A 97 17.17 11.93 0.97
N ILE A 98 16.27 11.59 0.04
CA ILE A 98 15.73 10.24 -0.06
C ILE A 98 16.82 9.25 -0.50
N VAL A 99 17.63 9.61 -1.49
CA VAL A 99 18.68 8.75 -2.01
C VAL A 99 19.75 8.45 -0.97
N LYS A 100 20.28 9.51 -0.33
CA LYS A 100 21.45 9.44 0.55
C LYS A 100 21.13 9.25 2.03
N GLY A 101 19.89 9.62 2.44
CA GLY A 101 19.54 9.70 3.85
C GLY A 101 20.32 10.80 4.57
N GLY A 102 20.49 10.65 5.86
CA GLY A 102 21.21 11.58 6.74
C GLY A 102 20.34 12.12 7.85
N ASP A 103 20.96 12.67 8.90
CA ASP A 103 20.28 13.20 10.09
C ASP A 103 19.28 12.24 10.74
N GLY A 104 19.59 10.93 10.64
CA GLY A 104 18.74 9.84 11.15
C GLY A 104 17.73 9.28 10.15
N MET A 105 17.62 9.85 8.97
CA MET A 105 16.86 9.27 7.86
C MET A 105 17.71 8.18 7.17
N PRO A 106 17.18 6.96 6.95
CA PRO A 106 17.88 5.93 6.20
C PRO A 106 17.98 6.29 4.71
N GLU A 107 18.98 5.72 4.03
CA GLU A 107 19.08 5.80 2.57
C GLU A 107 18.08 4.86 1.89
N PHE A 108 17.56 5.29 0.73
CA PHE A 108 16.59 4.53 -0.04
C PHE A 108 17.04 4.18 -1.47
N LYS A 109 18.25 4.54 -1.87
CA LYS A 109 18.79 4.28 -3.22
C LYS A 109 18.68 2.82 -3.68
N ASP A 110 18.80 1.87 -2.73
CA ASP A 110 18.73 0.44 -3.01
C ASP A 110 17.35 -0.18 -2.71
N LYS A 111 16.40 0.64 -2.23
CA LYS A 111 15.04 0.22 -1.85
C LYS A 111 13.96 0.76 -2.78
N LEU A 112 14.22 1.88 -3.41
CA LEU A 112 13.32 2.56 -4.33
C LEU A 112 14.04 2.85 -5.64
N SER A 113 13.33 2.65 -6.74
CA SER A 113 13.81 3.05 -8.06
C SER A 113 13.84 4.58 -8.20
N PRO A 114 14.60 5.14 -9.15
CA PRO A 114 14.60 6.58 -9.41
C PRO A 114 13.21 7.15 -9.70
N ASP A 115 12.37 6.39 -10.41
CA ASP A 115 11.00 6.81 -10.72
C ASP A 115 10.12 6.86 -9.46
N GLU A 116 10.26 5.89 -8.56
CA GLU A 116 9.56 5.89 -7.27
C GLU A 116 10.03 7.04 -6.37
N ILE A 117 11.32 7.36 -6.38
CA ILE A 117 11.86 8.50 -5.63
C ILE A 117 11.27 9.82 -6.16
N ASN A 118 11.26 10.02 -7.48
CA ASN A 118 10.66 11.19 -8.10
C ASN A 118 9.15 11.26 -7.82
N LEU A 119 8.46 10.12 -7.85
CA LEU A 119 7.04 10.05 -7.50
C LEU A 119 6.81 10.43 -6.03
N MET A 120 7.67 10.00 -5.12
CA MET A 120 7.59 10.37 -3.70
C MET A 120 7.78 11.88 -3.48
N VAL A 121 8.68 12.52 -4.23
CA VAL A 121 8.85 13.98 -4.16
C VAL A 121 7.56 14.68 -4.59
N ARG A 122 7.00 14.31 -5.76
CA ARG A 122 5.71 14.87 -6.22
C ARG A 122 4.58 14.62 -5.22
N PHE A 123 4.51 13.42 -4.66
CA PHE A 123 3.55 13.08 -3.62
C PHE A 123 3.66 13.99 -2.40
N VAL A 124 4.86 14.21 -1.86
CA VAL A 124 5.10 15.11 -0.73
C VAL A 124 4.68 16.54 -1.07
N ARG A 125 5.01 17.01 -2.28
CA ARG A 125 4.61 18.34 -2.77
C ARG A 125 3.09 18.47 -2.83
N HIS A 126 2.43 17.51 -3.43
CA HIS A 126 0.98 17.53 -3.61
C HIS A 126 0.24 17.38 -2.27
N GLU A 127 0.49 16.27 -1.54
CA GLU A 127 -0.29 15.92 -0.35
C GLU A 127 -0.02 16.82 0.85
N PHE A 128 1.23 17.25 1.04
CA PHE A 128 1.59 17.97 2.26
C PHE A 128 1.92 19.45 2.04
N GLN A 129 2.24 19.85 0.82
CA GLN A 129 2.59 21.25 0.53
C GLN A 129 1.56 21.96 -0.36
N GLY A 130 0.55 21.25 -0.86
CA GLY A 130 -0.50 21.81 -1.73
C GLY A 130 0.04 22.36 -3.05
N LYS A 131 1.18 21.82 -3.53
CA LYS A 131 1.77 22.18 -4.82
C LYS A 131 1.31 21.22 -5.90
N PRO A 132 1.18 21.67 -7.17
CA PRO A 132 0.85 20.81 -8.28
C PRO A 132 1.94 19.79 -8.56
#